data_358472fc401be5f1d545b825c0974b38
#
_entry.id   358472fc401be5f1d545b825c0974b38
#
_cell.length_a   1.000
_cell.length_b   1.000
_cell.length_c   1.000
_cell.angle_alpha   90.00
_cell.angle_beta   90.00
_cell.angle_gamma   90.00
#
_symmetry.space_group_name_H-M   'P 1'
#
loop_
_entity.id
_entity.type
_entity.pdbx_description
1 polymer ?
#
loop_
_entity_poly.entity_id
_entity_poly.type
_entity_poly.pdbx_seq_one_letter_code
_entity_poly.pdbx_strand_id
1 'polypeptide(L)'
;MTHFLRKMAAAWIILGSVSVGFAQQQMPPIPTDPNVRIGKLDNGLTYYIRHNELPEKRADFYIAQKVGSILEEDNQRGLAHFLEHMCFNGTKNFPDKTLIQYLESIGVKFGENLNAYTSIDETVYNISNVPVIRDGVVDSCLLILHDWADDLTLDPKEIDSERGVIHEEWRTSTNAMMRMYEKALPTLYPESKYAYRLPIGIMEVVDNFPYQALRDYYEKWYRPDQQGIVVVGDIDVDKIEAKIKKIFSPIKMPDNPAEREYFQVPDNKETIVAIETDKEQANPVAYLYYKHEAIPNEQKGNMDYLVVNYMKSMIENMLNARLNELTQTANPPFIFAQVSDQE
;
A
#
# COMPACT_ATOMS: atom_id res chain seq x y z
N MET A 1 19.18 -2.44 55.44
CA MET A 1 18.02 -2.14 54.55
C MET A 1 17.90 -0.66 54.13
N THR A 2 18.28 0.28 54.98
CA THR A 2 18.16 1.73 54.72
C THR A 2 19.21 2.31 53.74
N HIS A 3 20.41 1.75 53.62
CA HIS A 3 21.46 2.22 52.71
C HIS A 3 21.25 1.80 51.25
N PHE A 4 20.59 0.66 50.99
CA PHE A 4 20.29 0.14 49.68
C PHE A 4 19.14 0.95 49.03
N LEU A 5 18.10 1.26 49.82
CA LEU A 5 16.96 2.08 49.37
C LEU A 5 17.36 3.53 49.05
N ARG A 6 18.32 4.11 49.78
CA ARG A 6 18.86 5.45 49.48
C ARG A 6 19.67 5.48 48.16
N LYS A 7 20.39 4.43 47.82
CA LYS A 7 21.13 4.33 46.53
C LYS A 7 20.20 4.11 45.36
N MET A 8 19.11 3.35 45.54
CA MET A 8 18.08 3.23 44.49
C MET A 8 17.31 4.54 44.25
N ALA A 9 16.94 5.28 45.31
CA ALA A 9 16.29 6.56 45.16
C ALA A 9 17.19 7.61 44.44
N ALA A 10 18.50 7.61 44.73
CA ALA A 10 19.45 8.49 44.02
C ALA A 10 19.65 8.08 42.55
N ALA A 11 19.59 6.81 42.19
CA ALA A 11 19.66 6.34 40.83
C ALA A 11 18.39 6.72 40.03
N TRP A 12 17.23 6.70 40.66
CA TRP A 12 15.97 7.13 40.04
C TRP A 12 15.91 8.65 39.77
N ILE A 13 16.51 9.44 40.68
CA ILE A 13 16.58 10.92 40.50
C ILE A 13 17.56 11.27 39.36
N ILE A 14 18.66 10.51 39.19
CA ILE A 14 19.62 10.74 38.10
C ILE A 14 19.03 10.27 36.76
N LEU A 15 18.31 9.15 36.69
CA LEU A 15 17.61 8.74 35.51
C LEU A 15 16.45 9.68 35.16
N GLY A 16 15.71 10.20 36.12
CA GLY A 16 14.64 11.17 35.92
C GLY A 16 15.14 12.53 35.43
N SER A 17 16.33 12.97 35.86
CA SER A 17 16.91 14.25 35.39
C SER A 17 17.60 14.17 34.06
N VAL A 18 18.04 12.97 33.62
CA VAL A 18 18.56 12.76 32.26
C VAL A 18 17.41 12.67 31.21
N SER A 19 16.28 12.09 31.59
CA SER A 19 15.12 12.00 30.69
C SER A 19 14.42 13.34 30.45
N VAL A 20 14.48 14.30 31.37
CA VAL A 20 13.88 15.64 31.19
C VAL A 20 14.75 16.54 30.28
N GLY A 21 16.08 16.27 30.19
CA GLY A 21 16.99 17.04 29.34
C GLY A 21 16.96 16.68 27.84
N PHE A 22 16.51 15.47 27.49
CA PHE A 22 16.40 15.01 26.09
C PHE A 22 15.00 15.21 25.47
N ALA A 23 14.00 15.53 26.28
CA ALA A 23 12.59 15.62 25.84
C ALA A 23 12.21 16.92 25.14
N GLN A 24 13.15 17.83 24.84
CA GLN A 24 12.80 19.18 24.37
C GLN A 24 13.59 19.69 23.16
N GLN A 25 14.45 18.88 22.58
CA GLN A 25 15.08 19.29 21.31
C GLN A 25 14.42 18.49 20.17
N GLN A 26 13.40 19.09 19.60
CA GLN A 26 12.79 18.59 18.37
C GLN A 26 13.89 18.45 17.32
N MET A 27 14.14 17.22 16.82
CA MET A 27 15.12 17.02 15.77
C MET A 27 14.67 17.72 14.48
N PRO A 28 15.60 18.19 13.65
CA PRO A 28 15.25 18.88 12.42
C PRO A 28 14.46 17.97 11.48
N PRO A 29 13.64 18.56 10.60
CA PRO A 29 12.99 17.81 9.53
C PRO A 29 14.06 17.19 8.60
N ILE A 30 13.72 16.04 8.01
CA ILE A 30 14.55 15.43 6.96
C ILE A 30 14.54 16.37 5.75
N PRO A 31 15.71 16.75 5.20
CA PRO A 31 15.73 17.59 4.01
C PRO A 31 15.05 16.90 2.84
N THR A 32 14.16 17.59 2.16
CA THR A 32 13.61 17.11 0.89
C THR A 32 14.72 17.07 -0.16
N ASP A 33 14.79 16.00 -0.98
CA ASP A 33 15.71 15.94 -2.10
C ASP A 33 15.42 17.10 -3.08
N PRO A 34 16.35 18.04 -3.28
CA PRO A 34 16.14 19.20 -4.14
C PRO A 34 15.95 18.83 -5.63
N ASN A 35 16.29 17.59 -6.00
CA ASN A 35 16.15 17.10 -7.38
C ASN A 35 14.75 16.51 -7.64
N VAL A 36 13.90 16.39 -6.64
CA VAL A 36 12.52 15.96 -6.80
C VAL A 36 11.64 17.17 -7.04
N ARG A 37 11.03 17.27 -8.20
CA ARG A 37 9.98 18.24 -8.50
C ARG A 37 8.66 17.71 -7.93
N ILE A 38 8.13 18.41 -6.93
CA ILE A 38 6.82 18.12 -6.32
C ILE A 38 5.85 19.21 -6.73
N GLY A 39 4.66 18.83 -7.17
CA GLY A 39 3.60 19.78 -7.48
C GLY A 39 2.21 19.23 -7.19
N LYS A 40 1.25 20.13 -7.13
CA LYS A 40 -0.17 19.82 -6.96
C LYS A 40 -0.97 20.62 -7.98
N LEU A 41 -1.86 19.94 -8.70
CA LEU A 41 -2.77 20.58 -9.65
C LEU A 41 -3.96 21.21 -8.92
N ASP A 42 -4.65 22.15 -9.56
CA ASP A 42 -5.82 22.83 -8.99
C ASP A 42 -6.96 21.85 -8.66
N ASN A 43 -7.05 20.73 -9.37
CA ASN A 43 -8.01 19.65 -9.10
C ASN A 43 -7.60 18.73 -7.93
N GLY A 44 -6.46 18.96 -7.31
CA GLY A 44 -6.01 18.23 -6.13
C GLY A 44 -4.98 17.11 -6.41
N LEU A 45 -4.78 16.70 -7.65
CA LEU A 45 -3.80 15.67 -8.01
C LEU A 45 -2.38 16.12 -7.66
N THR A 46 -1.61 15.24 -7.01
CA THR A 46 -0.21 15.50 -6.66
C THR A 46 0.72 14.75 -7.61
N TYR A 47 1.87 15.33 -7.94
CA TYR A 47 2.86 14.65 -8.76
C TYR A 47 4.27 14.83 -8.22
N TYR A 48 5.10 13.82 -8.49
CA TYR A 48 6.51 13.75 -8.14
C TYR A 48 7.31 13.39 -9.39
N ILE A 49 8.30 14.20 -9.75
CA ILE A 49 9.13 13.96 -10.92
C ILE A 49 10.60 14.05 -10.51
N ARG A 50 11.40 13.05 -10.88
CA ARG A 50 12.82 13.04 -10.61
C ARG A 50 13.61 12.56 -11.82
N HIS A 51 14.59 13.36 -12.24
CA HIS A 51 15.57 12.88 -13.19
C HIS A 51 16.50 11.86 -12.55
N ASN A 52 16.70 10.73 -13.22
CA ASN A 52 17.66 9.69 -12.86
C ASN A 52 18.17 9.03 -14.15
N GLU A 53 19.45 9.24 -14.47
CA GLU A 53 20.05 8.75 -15.71
C GLU A 53 20.44 7.26 -15.71
N LEU A 54 20.22 6.54 -14.61
CA LEU A 54 20.55 5.12 -14.48
C LEU A 54 19.29 4.28 -14.18
N PRO A 55 18.97 3.34 -15.08
CA PRO A 55 19.58 3.06 -16.39
C PRO A 55 19.27 4.14 -17.43
N GLU A 56 20.23 4.41 -18.32
CA GLU A 56 20.08 5.39 -19.41
C GLU A 56 18.86 5.08 -20.28
N LYS A 57 18.15 6.13 -20.70
CA LYS A 57 17.00 6.08 -21.63
C LYS A 57 15.86 5.21 -21.11
N ARG A 58 15.70 5.11 -19.80
CA ARG A 58 14.62 4.39 -19.14
C ARG A 58 13.92 5.29 -18.15
N ALA A 59 12.62 5.05 -17.98
CA ALA A 59 11.84 5.69 -16.94
C ALA A 59 10.73 4.77 -16.40
N ASP A 60 10.33 5.06 -15.19
CA ASP A 60 9.23 4.43 -14.48
C ASP A 60 8.09 5.42 -14.29
N PHE A 61 6.86 4.94 -14.46
CA PHE A 61 5.63 5.71 -14.36
C PHE A 61 4.71 5.01 -13.36
N TYR A 62 4.25 5.75 -12.35
CA TYR A 62 3.33 5.25 -11.34
C TYR A 62 2.13 6.17 -11.21
N ILE A 63 0.97 5.58 -10.94
CA ILE A 63 -0.16 6.27 -10.33
C ILE A 63 -0.58 5.52 -9.07
N ALA A 64 -0.62 6.23 -7.96
CA ALA A 64 -1.05 5.72 -6.68
C ALA A 64 -2.40 6.34 -6.32
N GLN A 65 -3.32 5.49 -5.87
CA GLN A 65 -4.65 5.86 -5.40
C GLN A 65 -4.68 5.68 -3.88
N LYS A 66 -5.11 6.67 -3.13
CA LYS A 66 -5.45 6.52 -1.70
C LYS A 66 -6.80 5.81 -1.54
N VAL A 67 -6.99 4.76 -2.30
CA VAL A 67 -8.24 4.02 -2.48
C VAL A 67 -7.92 2.54 -2.43
N GLY A 68 -8.54 1.82 -1.51
CA GLY A 68 -8.36 0.38 -1.35
C GLY A 68 -9.64 -0.25 -0.80
N SER A 69 -9.58 -1.52 -0.45
CA SER A 69 -10.75 -2.28 -0.03
C SER A 69 -11.45 -1.74 1.24
N ILE A 70 -10.75 -0.94 2.05
CA ILE A 70 -11.33 -0.30 3.25
C ILE A 70 -12.50 0.63 2.91
N LEU A 71 -12.54 1.20 1.71
CA LEU A 71 -13.57 2.14 1.26
C LEU A 71 -14.80 1.45 0.67
N GLU A 72 -14.75 0.13 0.50
CA GLU A 72 -15.88 -0.65 0.01
C GLU A 72 -17.04 -0.66 1.00
N GLU A 73 -18.25 -0.64 0.47
CA GLU A 73 -19.47 -1.00 1.21
C GLU A 73 -19.55 -2.54 1.33
N ASP A 74 -20.48 -3.05 2.17
CA ASP A 74 -20.58 -4.50 2.38
C ASP A 74 -20.94 -5.28 1.11
N ASN A 75 -21.72 -4.69 0.23
CA ASN A 75 -22.09 -5.25 -1.08
C ASN A 75 -21.06 -4.97 -2.18
N GLN A 76 -19.94 -4.36 -1.85
CA GLN A 76 -18.84 -4.03 -2.76
C GLN A 76 -17.54 -4.78 -2.41
N ARG A 77 -17.57 -5.71 -1.48
CA ARG A 77 -16.38 -6.40 -0.99
C ARG A 77 -15.69 -7.21 -2.10
N GLY A 78 -14.50 -6.74 -2.49
CA GLY A 78 -13.69 -7.24 -3.61
C GLY A 78 -13.69 -6.31 -4.84
N LEU A 79 -14.48 -5.22 -4.87
CA LEU A 79 -14.56 -4.34 -6.03
C LEU A 79 -13.32 -3.44 -6.20
N ALA A 80 -12.59 -3.13 -5.14
CA ALA A 80 -11.32 -2.42 -5.24
C ALA A 80 -10.30 -3.22 -6.06
N HIS A 81 -10.14 -4.49 -5.75
CA HIS A 81 -9.27 -5.42 -6.46
C HIS A 81 -9.80 -5.73 -7.87
N PHE A 82 -11.11 -5.93 -8.00
CA PHE A 82 -11.74 -6.12 -9.30
C PHE A 82 -11.50 -4.92 -10.24
N LEU A 83 -11.58 -3.70 -9.70
CA LEU A 83 -11.30 -2.49 -10.45
C LEU A 83 -9.84 -2.40 -10.91
N GLU A 84 -8.90 -2.87 -10.08
CA GLU A 84 -7.50 -3.01 -10.48
C GLU A 84 -7.37 -3.83 -11.76
N HIS A 85 -7.97 -5.01 -11.83
CA HIS A 85 -7.98 -5.87 -13.02
C HIS A 85 -8.61 -5.17 -14.22
N MET A 86 -9.70 -4.42 -14.01
CA MET A 86 -10.39 -3.71 -15.10
C MET A 86 -9.55 -2.59 -15.70
N CYS A 87 -8.55 -2.06 -15.01
CA CYS A 87 -7.59 -1.11 -15.57
C CYS A 87 -6.78 -1.70 -16.76
N PHE A 88 -6.70 -3.03 -16.87
CA PHE A 88 -6.04 -3.73 -17.98
C PHE A 88 -7.03 -4.28 -19.03
N ASN A 89 -8.34 -4.10 -18.80
CA ASN A 89 -9.42 -4.68 -19.59
C ASN A 89 -10.22 -3.63 -20.41
N GLY A 90 -9.56 -2.54 -20.78
CA GLY A 90 -10.11 -1.54 -21.67
C GLY A 90 -10.31 -0.18 -21.03
N THR A 91 -9.76 0.80 -21.70
CA THR A 91 -9.89 2.22 -21.39
C THR A 91 -10.38 2.97 -22.63
N LYS A 92 -10.72 4.23 -22.50
CA LYS A 92 -11.19 5.07 -23.59
C LYS A 92 -10.19 5.16 -24.76
N ASN A 93 -8.90 5.29 -24.46
CA ASN A 93 -7.88 5.44 -25.50
C ASN A 93 -7.23 4.08 -25.87
N PHE A 94 -7.38 3.06 -25.02
CA PHE A 94 -6.85 1.73 -25.26
C PHE A 94 -7.97 0.69 -25.02
N PRO A 95 -8.85 0.47 -26.01
CA PRO A 95 -9.95 -0.48 -25.89
C PRO A 95 -9.44 -1.93 -25.75
N ASP A 96 -10.21 -2.75 -25.09
CA ASP A 96 -9.93 -4.18 -24.86
C ASP A 96 -8.52 -4.41 -24.26
N LYS A 97 -7.71 -5.25 -24.86
CA LYS A 97 -6.33 -5.55 -24.44
C LYS A 97 -5.26 -4.73 -25.17
N THR A 98 -5.63 -3.66 -25.87
CA THR A 98 -4.68 -2.88 -26.69
C THR A 98 -3.65 -2.14 -25.86
N LEU A 99 -3.95 -1.81 -24.59
CA LEU A 99 -2.98 -1.25 -23.64
C LEU A 99 -1.78 -2.19 -23.44
N ILE A 100 -2.06 -3.44 -23.10
CA ILE A 100 -1.02 -4.47 -22.87
C ILE A 100 -0.24 -4.70 -24.17
N GLN A 101 -0.93 -4.88 -25.30
CA GLN A 101 -0.31 -5.07 -26.62
C GLN A 101 0.61 -3.91 -27.01
N TYR A 102 0.18 -2.67 -26.75
CA TYR A 102 1.02 -1.51 -26.99
C TYR A 102 2.28 -1.53 -26.13
N LEU A 103 2.15 -1.73 -24.83
CA LEU A 103 3.29 -1.75 -23.89
C LEU A 103 4.26 -2.89 -24.23
N GLU A 104 3.78 -4.08 -24.55
CA GLU A 104 4.61 -5.19 -25.01
C GLU A 104 5.35 -4.87 -26.33
N SER A 105 4.72 -4.15 -27.25
CA SER A 105 5.33 -3.73 -28.52
C SER A 105 6.53 -2.78 -28.34
N ILE A 106 6.61 -2.10 -27.20
CA ILE A 106 7.75 -1.22 -26.85
C ILE A 106 8.72 -1.88 -25.87
N GLY A 107 8.53 -3.16 -25.53
CA GLY A 107 9.42 -3.95 -24.69
C GLY A 107 9.10 -3.90 -23.19
N VAL A 108 7.91 -3.42 -22.81
CA VAL A 108 7.38 -3.49 -21.44
C VAL A 108 6.55 -4.76 -21.31
N LYS A 109 6.94 -5.68 -20.43
CA LYS A 109 6.29 -6.98 -20.28
C LYS A 109 5.29 -6.97 -19.13
N PHE A 110 4.12 -7.54 -19.35
CA PHE A 110 3.13 -7.76 -18.31
C PHE A 110 3.67 -8.72 -17.22
N GLY A 111 3.45 -8.39 -15.95
CA GLY A 111 3.94 -9.15 -14.80
C GLY A 111 5.42 -8.91 -14.43
N GLU A 112 6.24 -8.38 -15.37
CA GLU A 112 7.64 -8.03 -15.08
C GLU A 112 7.80 -6.50 -14.90
N ASN A 113 7.26 -5.71 -15.84
CA ASN A 113 7.41 -4.26 -15.89
C ASN A 113 6.07 -3.51 -15.77
N LEU A 114 4.97 -4.14 -16.15
CA LEU A 114 3.62 -3.66 -16.01
C LEU A 114 2.95 -4.43 -14.90
N ASN A 115 2.64 -3.78 -13.79
CA ASN A 115 2.05 -4.38 -12.60
C ASN A 115 1.07 -3.43 -11.93
N ALA A 116 0.26 -3.99 -11.04
CA ALA A 116 -0.55 -3.27 -10.08
C ALA A 116 -0.67 -4.08 -8.79
N TYR A 117 -1.11 -3.44 -7.74
CA TYR A 117 -1.56 -4.11 -6.53
C TYR A 117 -2.64 -3.31 -5.83
N THR A 118 -3.57 -4.01 -5.21
CA THR A 118 -4.58 -3.45 -4.31
C THR A 118 -4.31 -3.90 -2.88
N SER A 119 -4.18 -2.92 -2.00
CA SER A 119 -4.10 -3.09 -0.55
C SER A 119 -5.43 -2.71 0.11
N ILE A 120 -5.48 -2.79 1.42
CA ILE A 120 -6.63 -2.32 2.19
C ILE A 120 -6.82 -0.81 2.03
N ASP A 121 -5.75 -0.02 2.04
CA ASP A 121 -5.79 1.44 2.05
C ASP A 121 -5.42 2.13 0.73
N GLU A 122 -4.82 1.40 -0.20
CA GLU A 122 -4.29 1.97 -1.44
C GLU A 122 -4.34 0.99 -2.60
N THR A 123 -4.31 1.54 -3.82
CA THR A 123 -4.09 0.79 -5.07
C THR A 123 -3.01 1.51 -5.88
N VAL A 124 -2.04 0.78 -6.39
CA VAL A 124 -0.93 1.36 -7.16
C VAL A 124 -0.78 0.63 -8.48
N TYR A 125 -0.59 1.38 -9.55
CA TYR A 125 -0.30 0.88 -10.88
C TYR A 125 1.06 1.39 -11.33
N ASN A 126 1.85 0.54 -11.99
CA ASN A 126 3.16 0.95 -12.48
C ASN A 126 3.50 0.40 -13.86
N ILE A 127 4.20 1.22 -14.61
CA ILE A 127 4.84 0.88 -15.89
C ILE A 127 6.33 1.17 -15.69
N SER A 128 7.14 0.14 -15.50
CA SER A 128 8.55 0.27 -15.13
C SER A 128 9.48 -0.03 -16.31
N ASN A 129 10.69 0.48 -16.22
CA ASN A 129 11.76 0.21 -17.19
C ASN A 129 11.37 0.54 -18.65
N VAL A 130 10.56 1.58 -18.84
CA VAL A 130 10.07 2.02 -20.16
C VAL A 130 11.18 2.63 -20.99
N PRO A 131 11.38 2.25 -22.28
CA PRO A 131 12.37 2.88 -23.14
C PRO A 131 11.88 4.27 -23.61
N VAL A 132 12.44 5.33 -23.01
CA VAL A 132 12.04 6.73 -23.29
C VAL A 132 12.85 7.40 -24.42
N ILE A 133 13.28 6.61 -25.41
CA ILE A 133 14.06 7.10 -26.56
C ILE A 133 13.21 8.01 -27.48
N ARG A 134 11.89 7.81 -27.49
CA ARG A 134 10.94 8.55 -28.34
C ARG A 134 9.91 9.24 -27.46
N ASP A 135 9.69 10.54 -27.68
CA ASP A 135 8.69 11.34 -26.95
C ASP A 135 7.29 10.73 -26.94
N GLY A 136 6.89 10.12 -28.04
CA GLY A 136 5.57 9.46 -28.13
C GLY A 136 5.35 8.31 -27.16
N VAL A 137 6.43 7.64 -26.67
CA VAL A 137 6.32 6.59 -25.67
C VAL A 137 5.96 7.20 -24.30
N VAL A 138 6.60 8.31 -23.95
CA VAL A 138 6.29 9.05 -22.71
C VAL A 138 4.85 9.55 -22.73
N ASP A 139 4.40 10.11 -23.85
CA ASP A 139 3.02 10.60 -24.02
C ASP A 139 2.00 9.45 -23.85
N SER A 140 2.29 8.29 -24.42
CA SER A 140 1.43 7.11 -24.28
C SER A 140 1.39 6.59 -22.82
N CYS A 141 2.53 6.54 -22.13
CA CYS A 141 2.55 6.12 -20.73
C CYS A 141 1.75 7.10 -19.84
N LEU A 142 1.92 8.41 -20.03
CA LEU A 142 1.12 9.40 -19.31
C LEU A 142 -0.38 9.32 -19.65
N LEU A 143 -0.73 9.01 -20.91
CA LEU A 143 -2.11 8.80 -21.32
C LEU A 143 -2.70 7.53 -20.67
N ILE A 144 -1.93 6.47 -20.55
CA ILE A 144 -2.35 5.26 -19.81
C ILE A 144 -2.63 5.59 -18.35
N LEU A 145 -1.73 6.33 -17.67
CA LEU A 145 -1.99 6.77 -16.31
C LEU A 145 -3.25 7.63 -16.18
N HIS A 146 -3.50 8.50 -17.19
CA HIS A 146 -4.71 9.30 -17.23
C HIS A 146 -5.97 8.42 -17.38
N ASP A 147 -5.94 7.45 -18.29
CA ASP A 147 -7.05 6.55 -18.49
C ASP A 147 -7.37 5.71 -17.25
N TRP A 148 -6.34 5.28 -16.51
CA TRP A 148 -6.54 4.63 -15.22
C TRP A 148 -7.14 5.57 -14.18
N ALA A 149 -6.82 6.87 -14.27
CA ALA A 149 -7.32 7.87 -13.33
C ALA A 149 -8.81 8.19 -13.54
N ASP A 150 -9.30 8.32 -14.79
CA ASP A 150 -10.61 8.93 -15.10
C ASP A 150 -11.35 8.32 -16.30
N ASP A 151 -10.75 7.45 -17.10
CA ASP A 151 -11.29 7.04 -18.42
C ASP A 151 -11.40 5.51 -18.61
N LEU A 152 -11.74 4.74 -17.52
CA LEU A 152 -12.02 3.31 -17.63
C LEU A 152 -13.37 3.07 -18.34
N THR A 153 -13.43 2.07 -19.22
CA THR A 153 -14.67 1.75 -19.94
C THR A 153 -15.64 0.90 -19.13
N LEU A 154 -15.13 0.03 -18.28
CA LEU A 154 -15.90 -0.89 -17.44
C LEU A 154 -17.00 -1.61 -18.23
N ASP A 155 -16.59 -2.20 -19.36
CA ASP A 155 -17.51 -2.90 -20.27
C ASP A 155 -18.11 -4.12 -19.58
N PRO A 156 -19.44 -4.33 -19.67
CA PRO A 156 -20.10 -5.47 -19.02
C PRO A 156 -19.56 -6.83 -19.42
N LYS A 157 -19.15 -7.01 -20.68
CA LYS A 157 -18.60 -8.26 -21.18
C LYS A 157 -17.22 -8.54 -20.59
N GLU A 158 -16.39 -7.51 -20.47
CA GLU A 158 -15.07 -7.66 -19.85
C GLU A 158 -15.20 -7.89 -18.33
N ILE A 159 -16.15 -7.22 -17.67
CA ILE A 159 -16.48 -7.49 -16.26
C ILE A 159 -16.88 -8.96 -16.06
N ASP A 160 -17.80 -9.48 -16.87
CA ASP A 160 -18.23 -10.89 -16.73
C ASP A 160 -17.11 -11.87 -17.02
N SER A 161 -16.21 -11.56 -17.95
CA SER A 161 -15.03 -12.37 -18.25
C SER A 161 -14.06 -12.38 -17.06
N GLU A 162 -13.89 -11.25 -16.40
CA GLU A 162 -12.92 -11.07 -15.31
C GLU A 162 -13.35 -11.73 -13.99
N ARG A 163 -14.67 -11.94 -13.75
CA ARG A 163 -15.17 -12.68 -12.58
C ARG A 163 -14.49 -14.04 -12.43
N GLY A 164 -14.35 -14.78 -13.54
CA GLY A 164 -13.68 -16.07 -13.55
C GLY A 164 -12.19 -15.99 -13.23
N VAL A 165 -11.51 -14.92 -13.64
CA VAL A 165 -10.08 -14.69 -13.35
C VAL A 165 -9.88 -14.45 -11.84
N ILE A 166 -10.65 -13.54 -11.26
CA ILE A 166 -10.61 -13.27 -9.80
C ILE A 166 -10.94 -14.53 -8.99
N HIS A 167 -11.91 -15.32 -9.45
CA HIS A 167 -12.27 -16.57 -8.79
C HIS A 167 -11.11 -17.60 -8.80
N GLU A 168 -10.39 -17.72 -9.91
CA GLU A 168 -9.21 -18.57 -10.00
C GLU A 168 -8.06 -18.05 -9.14
N GLU A 169 -7.86 -16.75 -9.08
CA GLU A 169 -6.87 -16.15 -8.18
C GLU A 169 -7.21 -16.46 -6.72
N TRP A 170 -8.44 -16.24 -6.30
CA TRP A 170 -8.90 -16.62 -4.96
C TRP A 170 -8.64 -18.09 -4.67
N ARG A 171 -8.99 -18.99 -5.61
CA ARG A 171 -8.81 -20.44 -5.46
C ARG A 171 -7.33 -20.84 -5.29
N THR A 172 -6.44 -20.19 -6.01
CA THR A 172 -5.00 -20.51 -5.98
C THR A 172 -4.25 -19.85 -4.84
N SER A 173 -4.68 -18.69 -4.39
CA SER A 173 -4.08 -17.95 -3.29
C SER A 173 -4.60 -18.36 -1.90
N THR A 174 -5.80 -18.94 -1.82
CA THR A 174 -6.44 -19.34 -0.55
C THR A 174 -5.88 -20.67 -0.06
N ASN A 175 -4.81 -20.63 0.73
CA ASN A 175 -4.23 -21.77 1.43
C ASN A 175 -4.74 -21.87 2.88
N ALA A 176 -4.29 -22.91 3.62
CA ALA A 176 -4.70 -23.13 5.02
C ALA A 176 -4.42 -21.92 5.92
N MET A 177 -3.25 -21.29 5.76
CA MET A 177 -2.87 -20.11 6.55
C MET A 177 -3.81 -18.93 6.30
N MET A 178 -4.13 -18.64 5.03
CA MET A 178 -5.04 -17.56 4.66
C MET A 178 -6.45 -17.81 5.22
N ARG A 179 -6.98 -19.04 5.09
CA ARG A 179 -8.31 -19.38 5.64
C ARG A 179 -8.39 -19.21 7.16
N MET A 180 -7.31 -19.58 7.87
CA MET A 180 -7.24 -19.38 9.33
C MET A 180 -7.10 -17.90 9.68
N TYR A 181 -6.31 -17.15 8.93
CA TYR A 181 -6.15 -15.71 9.12
C TYR A 181 -7.47 -14.95 8.93
N GLU A 182 -8.20 -15.21 7.84
CA GLU A 182 -9.52 -14.62 7.59
C GLU A 182 -10.50 -14.87 8.74
N LYS A 183 -10.52 -16.09 9.29
CA LYS A 183 -11.37 -16.43 10.43
C LYS A 183 -10.95 -15.72 11.71
N ALA A 184 -9.64 -15.50 11.90
CA ALA A 184 -9.11 -14.86 13.09
C ALA A 184 -9.31 -13.33 13.08
N LEU A 185 -9.39 -12.69 11.91
CA LEU A 185 -9.45 -11.23 11.77
C LEU A 185 -10.54 -10.56 12.62
N PRO A 186 -11.82 -11.02 12.65
CA PRO A 186 -12.85 -10.40 13.47
C PRO A 186 -12.57 -10.48 14.98
N THR A 187 -11.83 -11.51 15.41
CA THR A 187 -11.39 -11.64 16.81
C THR A 187 -10.21 -10.73 17.11
N LEU A 188 -9.26 -10.62 16.18
CA LEU A 188 -8.03 -9.82 16.34
C LEU A 188 -8.30 -8.32 16.23
N TYR A 189 -9.24 -7.92 15.39
CA TYR A 189 -9.60 -6.52 15.12
C TYR A 189 -11.08 -6.27 15.40
N PRO A 190 -11.56 -6.49 16.64
CA PRO A 190 -12.96 -6.26 16.99
C PRO A 190 -13.31 -4.78 16.76
N GLU A 191 -14.52 -4.54 16.28
CA GLU A 191 -15.05 -3.20 16.03
C GLU A 191 -14.29 -2.38 14.95
N SER A 192 -13.39 -3.02 14.20
CA SER A 192 -12.67 -2.37 13.12
C SER A 192 -13.12 -2.90 11.75
N LYS A 193 -13.23 -2.00 10.78
CA LYS A 193 -13.53 -2.34 9.39
C LYS A 193 -12.40 -3.19 8.75
N TYR A 194 -11.17 -3.08 9.24
CA TYR A 194 -10.02 -3.91 8.81
C TYR A 194 -10.26 -5.42 8.99
N ALA A 195 -11.11 -5.81 9.94
CA ALA A 195 -11.49 -7.21 10.16
C ALA A 195 -12.21 -7.86 8.95
N TYR A 196 -12.76 -7.05 8.03
CA TYR A 196 -13.69 -7.51 7.00
C TYR A 196 -13.36 -7.00 5.59
N ARG A 197 -12.19 -6.41 5.38
CA ARG A 197 -11.85 -5.71 4.11
C ARG A 197 -10.55 -6.22 3.50
N LEU A 198 -10.37 -7.56 3.45
CA LEU A 198 -9.30 -8.12 2.62
C LEU A 198 -9.59 -7.83 1.13
N PRO A 199 -8.59 -7.41 0.36
CA PRO A 199 -8.78 -6.98 -1.04
C PRO A 199 -9.40 -8.02 -1.95
N ILE A 200 -9.12 -9.30 -1.74
CA ILE A 200 -9.70 -10.40 -2.54
C ILE A 200 -11.24 -10.45 -2.42
N GLY A 201 -11.80 -9.88 -1.36
CA GLY A 201 -13.24 -9.75 -1.15
C GLY A 201 -13.96 -11.04 -0.82
N ILE A 202 -15.24 -11.09 -1.20
CA ILE A 202 -16.12 -12.24 -1.02
C ILE A 202 -16.58 -12.71 -2.39
N MET A 203 -16.38 -13.98 -2.70
CA MET A 203 -16.71 -14.53 -4.02
C MET A 203 -18.21 -14.41 -4.35
N GLU A 204 -19.10 -14.52 -3.36
CA GLU A 204 -20.53 -14.28 -3.57
C GLU A 204 -20.82 -12.85 -4.09
N VAL A 205 -20.06 -11.85 -3.60
CA VAL A 205 -20.16 -10.46 -4.11
C VAL A 205 -19.52 -10.38 -5.49
N VAL A 206 -18.30 -10.90 -5.66
CA VAL A 206 -17.55 -10.89 -6.94
C VAL A 206 -18.37 -11.51 -8.07
N ASP A 207 -19.03 -12.63 -7.81
CA ASP A 207 -19.83 -13.34 -8.82
C ASP A 207 -21.13 -12.60 -9.20
N ASN A 208 -21.70 -11.81 -8.28
CA ASN A 208 -23.08 -11.33 -8.40
C ASN A 208 -23.25 -9.79 -8.36
N PHE A 209 -22.20 -9.01 -8.15
CA PHE A 209 -22.36 -7.54 -8.11
C PHE A 209 -22.91 -7.00 -9.44
N PRO A 210 -23.85 -6.04 -9.41
CA PRO A 210 -24.33 -5.38 -10.61
C PRO A 210 -23.23 -4.46 -11.15
N TYR A 211 -23.09 -4.37 -12.49
CA TYR A 211 -22.06 -3.52 -13.12
C TYR A 211 -22.03 -2.10 -12.60
N GLN A 212 -23.20 -1.57 -12.24
CA GLN A 212 -23.30 -0.22 -11.69
C GLN A 212 -22.56 -0.08 -10.36
N ALA A 213 -22.51 -1.11 -9.52
CA ALA A 213 -21.80 -1.06 -8.24
C ALA A 213 -20.28 -0.83 -8.42
N LEU A 214 -19.68 -1.40 -9.48
CA LEU A 214 -18.29 -1.17 -9.81
C LEU A 214 -18.06 0.26 -10.34
N ARG A 215 -18.99 0.76 -11.19
CA ARG A 215 -18.95 2.14 -11.68
C ARG A 215 -19.11 3.14 -10.55
N ASP A 216 -20.08 2.90 -9.63
CA ASP A 216 -20.30 3.75 -8.47
C ASP A 216 -19.06 3.82 -7.57
N TYR A 217 -18.35 2.68 -7.40
CA TYR A 217 -17.10 2.64 -6.66
C TYR A 217 -16.00 3.46 -7.35
N TYR A 218 -15.84 3.29 -8.67
CA TYR A 218 -14.88 4.02 -9.48
C TYR A 218 -15.15 5.53 -9.44
N GLU A 219 -16.34 5.97 -9.77
CA GLU A 219 -16.76 7.37 -9.80
C GLU A 219 -16.66 8.06 -8.43
N LYS A 220 -16.94 7.30 -7.35
CA LYS A 220 -16.88 7.81 -5.98
C LYS A 220 -15.44 8.05 -5.52
N TRP A 221 -14.51 7.15 -5.87
CA TRP A 221 -13.20 7.12 -5.23
C TRP A 221 -12.03 7.44 -6.14
N TYR A 222 -12.07 7.12 -7.44
CA TYR A 222 -11.00 7.46 -8.40
C TYR A 222 -11.13 8.90 -8.84
N ARG A 223 -10.53 9.80 -8.06
CA ARG A 223 -10.62 11.24 -8.28
C ARG A 223 -9.31 11.92 -7.94
N PRO A 224 -9.00 13.08 -8.55
CA PRO A 224 -7.69 13.72 -8.48
C PRO A 224 -7.15 13.96 -7.07
N ASP A 225 -7.99 14.30 -6.10
CA ASP A 225 -7.56 14.57 -4.72
C ASP A 225 -7.09 13.32 -3.95
N GLN A 226 -7.38 12.12 -4.48
CA GLN A 226 -6.93 10.84 -3.96
C GLN A 226 -5.78 10.24 -4.78
N GLN A 227 -5.29 10.95 -5.80
CA GLN A 227 -4.33 10.42 -6.78
C GLN A 227 -2.97 11.10 -6.66
N GLY A 228 -1.92 10.29 -6.83
CA GLY A 228 -0.55 10.76 -6.95
C GLY A 228 0.16 10.13 -8.13
N ILE A 229 0.87 10.94 -8.93
CA ILE A 229 1.68 10.48 -10.06
C ILE A 229 3.14 10.57 -9.69
N VAL A 230 3.92 9.53 -10.03
CA VAL A 230 5.38 9.54 -9.90
C VAL A 230 5.99 9.19 -11.25
N VAL A 231 6.92 10.02 -11.72
CA VAL A 231 7.72 9.76 -12.93
C VAL A 231 9.20 9.92 -12.58
N VAL A 232 9.94 8.82 -12.72
CA VAL A 232 11.38 8.79 -12.40
C VAL A 232 12.14 8.13 -13.54
N GLY A 233 13.26 8.73 -13.97
CA GLY A 233 14.13 8.13 -14.98
C GLY A 233 14.94 9.16 -15.76
N ASP A 234 15.48 8.71 -16.88
CA ASP A 234 16.26 9.56 -17.79
C ASP A 234 15.31 10.42 -18.64
N ILE A 235 14.73 11.43 -17.98
CA ILE A 235 13.68 12.32 -18.53
C ILE A 235 13.98 13.79 -18.22
N ASP A 236 13.43 14.66 -19.04
CA ASP A 236 13.43 16.10 -18.81
C ASP A 236 12.27 16.47 -17.88
N VAL A 237 12.60 16.89 -16.66
CA VAL A 237 11.63 17.20 -15.59
C VAL A 237 10.62 18.26 -16.02
N ASP A 238 11.05 19.34 -16.70
CA ASP A 238 10.18 20.44 -17.08
C ASP A 238 9.20 20.01 -18.20
N LYS A 239 9.66 19.18 -19.15
CA LYS A 239 8.79 18.62 -20.17
C LYS A 239 7.75 17.67 -19.57
N ILE A 240 8.15 16.79 -18.64
CA ILE A 240 7.21 15.88 -17.97
C ILE A 240 6.18 16.67 -17.17
N GLU A 241 6.60 17.67 -16.42
CA GLU A 241 5.68 18.54 -15.66
C GLU A 241 4.66 19.22 -16.57
N ALA A 242 5.12 19.79 -17.68
CA ALA A 242 4.21 20.41 -18.66
C ALA A 242 3.20 19.42 -19.25
N LYS A 243 3.62 18.16 -19.54
CA LYS A 243 2.76 17.09 -20.02
C LYS A 243 1.74 16.67 -18.95
N ILE A 244 2.16 16.47 -17.71
CA ILE A 244 1.25 16.14 -16.58
C ILE A 244 0.20 17.24 -16.43
N LYS A 245 0.61 18.50 -16.36
CA LYS A 245 -0.32 19.64 -16.26
C LYS A 245 -1.33 19.65 -17.42
N LYS A 246 -0.88 19.41 -18.65
CA LYS A 246 -1.75 19.39 -19.82
C LYS A 246 -2.76 18.24 -19.81
N ILE A 247 -2.34 17.04 -19.40
CA ILE A 247 -3.15 15.81 -19.49
C ILE A 247 -4.11 15.70 -18.30
N PHE A 248 -3.64 16.00 -17.08
CA PHE A 248 -4.39 15.71 -15.85
C PHE A 248 -5.17 16.90 -15.28
N SER A 249 -4.84 18.16 -15.65
CA SER A 249 -5.62 19.32 -15.19
C SER A 249 -7.08 19.33 -15.66
N PRO A 250 -7.44 18.77 -16.83
CA PRO A 250 -8.85 18.70 -17.26
C PRO A 250 -9.72 17.75 -16.45
N ILE A 251 -9.15 16.79 -15.71
CA ILE A 251 -9.93 15.86 -14.88
C ILE A 251 -10.67 16.67 -13.81
N LYS A 252 -11.98 16.47 -13.76
CA LYS A 252 -12.84 17.23 -12.86
C LYS A 252 -13.03 16.54 -11.51
N MET A 253 -13.05 17.34 -10.48
CA MET A 253 -13.54 16.88 -9.18
C MET A 253 -15.08 16.79 -9.20
N PRO A 254 -15.68 15.78 -8.54
CA PRO A 254 -17.12 15.78 -8.30
C PRO A 254 -17.55 17.01 -7.51
N ASP A 255 -18.78 17.51 -7.75
CA ASP A 255 -19.31 18.70 -7.04
C ASP A 255 -19.39 18.52 -5.52
N ASN A 256 -19.70 17.29 -5.07
CA ASN A 256 -19.78 16.94 -3.64
C ASN A 256 -18.99 15.65 -3.41
N PRO A 257 -17.65 15.72 -3.36
CA PRO A 257 -16.82 14.54 -3.19
C PRO A 257 -17.07 13.90 -1.83
N ALA A 258 -17.22 12.56 -1.81
CA ALA A 258 -17.35 11.82 -0.57
C ALA A 258 -16.09 12.02 0.29
N GLU A 259 -16.25 12.22 1.59
CA GLU A 259 -15.12 12.28 2.51
C GLU A 259 -14.44 10.90 2.57
N ARG A 260 -13.09 10.89 2.51
CA ARG A 260 -12.33 9.67 2.74
C ARG A 260 -12.21 9.45 4.24
N GLU A 261 -12.91 8.48 4.73
CA GLU A 261 -12.86 8.08 6.14
C GLU A 261 -11.58 7.31 6.43
N TYR A 262 -11.02 7.51 7.63
CA TYR A 262 -9.90 6.75 8.19
C TYR A 262 -10.42 5.91 9.35
N PHE A 263 -10.32 4.60 9.19
CA PHE A 263 -10.80 3.65 10.17
C PHE A 263 -9.71 3.34 11.18
N GLN A 264 -10.09 3.23 12.45
CA GLN A 264 -9.17 2.91 13.53
C GLN A 264 -9.21 1.42 13.84
N VAL A 265 -8.10 0.93 14.38
CA VAL A 265 -8.05 -0.36 15.06
C VAL A 265 -8.01 -0.08 16.56
N PRO A 266 -9.10 -0.25 17.30
CA PRO A 266 -9.14 0.04 18.73
C PRO A 266 -8.11 -0.77 19.49
N ASP A 267 -7.49 -0.16 20.51
CA ASP A 267 -6.64 -0.89 21.44
C ASP A 267 -7.47 -1.79 22.37
N ASN A 268 -6.88 -2.89 22.82
CA ASN A 268 -7.54 -3.85 23.69
C ASN A 268 -6.96 -3.79 25.12
N LYS A 269 -7.85 -3.79 26.12
CA LYS A 269 -7.45 -3.79 27.53
C LYS A 269 -6.99 -5.16 28.00
N GLU A 270 -7.62 -6.20 27.48
CA GLU A 270 -7.34 -7.59 27.81
C GLU A 270 -6.68 -8.29 26.63
N THR A 271 -5.86 -9.31 26.88
CA THR A 271 -5.27 -10.11 25.82
C THR A 271 -6.33 -10.78 24.97
N ILE A 272 -6.30 -10.52 23.66
CA ILE A 272 -7.14 -11.20 22.70
C ILE A 272 -6.47 -12.51 22.29
N VAL A 273 -7.22 -13.61 22.30
CA VAL A 273 -6.74 -14.92 21.87
C VAL A 273 -7.64 -15.44 20.76
N ALA A 274 -7.06 -15.68 19.58
CA ALA A 274 -7.70 -16.36 18.46
C ALA A 274 -7.01 -17.70 18.24
N ILE A 275 -7.79 -18.79 18.17
CA ILE A 275 -7.27 -20.15 17.91
C ILE A 275 -8.03 -20.70 16.73
N GLU A 276 -7.33 -20.87 15.62
CA GLU A 276 -7.90 -21.39 14.38
C GLU A 276 -7.22 -22.69 13.97
N THR A 277 -7.97 -23.55 13.30
CA THR A 277 -7.46 -24.83 12.80
C THR A 277 -7.89 -25.04 11.36
N ASP A 278 -7.00 -25.65 10.59
CA ASP A 278 -7.30 -26.12 9.23
C ASP A 278 -6.65 -27.49 9.01
N LYS A 279 -7.38 -28.39 8.33
CA LYS A 279 -6.93 -29.77 8.09
C LYS A 279 -5.66 -29.87 7.24
N GLU A 280 -5.34 -28.84 6.46
CA GLU A 280 -4.16 -28.76 5.60
C GLU A 280 -2.97 -28.07 6.29
N GLN A 281 -3.16 -27.55 7.50
CA GLN A 281 -2.09 -26.93 8.27
C GLN A 281 -1.24 -28.02 8.95
N ALA A 282 -0.02 -28.20 8.43
CA ALA A 282 0.86 -29.28 8.87
C ALA A 282 1.52 -29.01 10.23
N ASN A 283 1.88 -27.77 10.53
CA ASN A 283 2.62 -27.38 11.71
C ASN A 283 1.85 -26.30 12.50
N PRO A 284 1.90 -26.33 13.83
CA PRO A 284 1.36 -25.23 14.63
C PRO A 284 2.20 -23.96 14.41
N VAL A 285 1.52 -22.82 14.29
CA VAL A 285 2.12 -21.49 14.21
C VAL A 285 1.49 -20.64 15.30
N ALA A 286 2.28 -19.85 16.00
CA ALA A 286 1.82 -18.90 16.99
C ALA A 286 2.29 -17.50 16.59
N TYR A 287 1.36 -16.54 16.57
CA TYR A 287 1.63 -15.12 16.37
C TYR A 287 1.36 -14.39 17.66
N LEU A 288 2.27 -13.52 18.06
CA LEU A 288 2.11 -12.62 19.18
C LEU A 288 2.20 -11.19 18.68
N TYR A 289 1.09 -10.47 18.73
CA TYR A 289 0.99 -9.08 18.28
C TYR A 289 0.94 -8.13 19.48
N TYR A 290 1.76 -7.09 19.42
CA TYR A 290 1.62 -5.91 20.26
C TYR A 290 1.14 -4.76 19.36
N LYS A 291 -0.10 -4.33 19.56
CA LYS A 291 -0.63 -3.16 18.86
C LYS A 291 0.02 -1.90 19.41
N HIS A 292 0.33 -0.98 18.55
CA HIS A 292 0.78 0.36 18.91
C HIS A 292 0.17 1.37 17.94
N GLU A 293 0.14 2.64 18.34
CA GLU A 293 -0.32 3.71 17.47
C GLU A 293 0.66 3.91 16.31
N ALA A 294 0.12 4.05 15.11
CA ALA A 294 0.92 4.43 13.94
C ALA A 294 1.44 5.87 14.11
N ILE A 295 2.67 6.11 13.66
CA ILE A 295 3.24 7.44 13.71
C ILE A 295 2.51 8.33 12.68
N PRO A 296 1.96 9.49 13.08
CA PRO A 296 1.28 10.41 12.16
C PRO A 296 2.18 10.79 10.97
N ASN A 297 1.60 10.86 9.79
CA ASN A 297 2.36 11.13 8.55
C ASN A 297 3.16 12.44 8.62
N GLU A 298 2.67 13.45 9.34
CA GLU A 298 3.34 14.73 9.56
C GLU A 298 4.65 14.58 10.35
N GLN A 299 4.78 13.51 11.14
CA GLN A 299 5.97 13.22 11.93
C GLN A 299 6.98 12.34 11.18
N LYS A 300 6.55 11.61 10.14
CA LYS A 300 7.41 10.73 9.34
C LYS A 300 8.52 11.48 8.58
N GLY A 301 8.34 12.78 8.36
CA GLY A 301 9.34 13.66 7.76
C GLY A 301 10.41 14.21 8.71
N ASN A 302 10.50 13.74 9.97
CA ASN A 302 11.44 14.24 10.97
C ASN A 302 12.57 13.25 11.24
N MET A 303 13.71 13.77 11.67
CA MET A 303 14.87 12.94 12.07
C MET A 303 14.56 12.00 13.23
N ASP A 304 13.63 12.39 14.11
CA ASP A 304 13.17 11.52 15.22
C ASP A 304 12.60 10.20 14.69
N TYR A 305 11.76 10.26 13.66
CA TYR A 305 11.20 9.08 13.01
C TYR A 305 12.29 8.16 12.45
N LEU A 306 13.28 8.74 11.76
CA LEU A 306 14.38 7.98 11.19
C LEU A 306 15.22 7.28 12.28
N VAL A 307 15.51 7.99 13.38
CA VAL A 307 16.27 7.45 14.50
C VAL A 307 15.48 6.34 15.20
N VAL A 308 14.19 6.54 15.47
CA VAL A 308 13.31 5.52 16.07
C VAL A 308 13.27 4.26 15.21
N ASN A 309 13.06 4.38 13.92
CA ASN A 309 13.02 3.24 12.99
C ASN A 309 14.37 2.51 12.91
N TYR A 310 15.47 3.25 12.93
CA TYR A 310 16.79 2.64 12.99
C TYR A 310 17.00 1.84 14.30
N MET A 311 16.56 2.41 15.43
CA MET A 311 16.62 1.71 16.72
C MET A 311 15.72 0.46 16.76
N LYS A 312 14.50 0.55 16.21
CA LYS A 312 13.58 -0.60 16.05
C LYS A 312 14.27 -1.70 15.22
N SER A 313 14.82 -1.37 14.06
CA SER A 313 15.53 -2.33 13.21
C SER A 313 16.74 -2.97 13.89
N MET A 314 17.49 -2.23 14.72
CA MET A 314 18.59 -2.80 15.50
C MET A 314 18.07 -3.80 16.54
N ILE A 315 17.01 -3.46 17.26
CA ILE A 315 16.39 -4.34 18.27
C ILE A 315 15.87 -5.62 17.61
N GLU A 316 15.18 -5.50 16.49
CA GLU A 316 14.68 -6.64 15.71
C GLU A 316 15.81 -7.56 15.27
N ASN A 317 16.89 -7.01 14.70
CA ASN A 317 18.04 -7.79 14.28
C ASN A 317 18.69 -8.53 15.48
N MET A 318 18.83 -7.87 16.63
CA MET A 318 19.38 -8.48 17.84
C MET A 318 18.48 -9.60 18.38
N LEU A 319 17.15 -9.42 18.36
CA LEU A 319 16.19 -10.43 18.79
C LEU A 319 16.17 -11.61 17.82
N ASN A 320 16.15 -11.34 16.51
CA ASN A 320 16.16 -12.37 15.48
C ASN A 320 17.44 -13.19 15.50
N ALA A 321 18.60 -12.58 15.76
CA ALA A 321 19.85 -13.31 15.97
C ALA A 321 19.75 -14.29 17.14
N ARG A 322 19.21 -13.85 18.31
CA ARG A 322 19.01 -14.72 19.48
C ARG A 322 17.98 -15.83 19.24
N LEU A 323 16.88 -15.53 18.55
CA LEU A 323 15.90 -16.53 18.17
C LEU A 323 16.52 -17.59 17.25
N ASN A 324 17.35 -17.15 16.30
CA ASN A 324 18.07 -18.05 15.42
C ASN A 324 19.08 -18.94 16.17
N GLU A 325 19.81 -18.41 17.20
CA GLU A 325 20.68 -19.23 18.05
C GLU A 325 19.91 -20.37 18.73
N LEU A 326 18.68 -20.13 19.20
CA LEU A 326 17.84 -21.15 19.82
C LEU A 326 17.46 -22.26 18.84
N THR A 327 17.30 -21.99 17.55
CA THR A 327 17.03 -23.01 16.52
C THR A 327 18.21 -23.94 16.27
N GLN A 328 19.44 -23.53 16.63
CA GLN A 328 20.67 -24.32 16.46
C GLN A 328 20.96 -25.24 17.64
N THR A 329 20.12 -25.27 18.67
CA THR A 329 20.29 -26.16 19.83
C THR A 329 19.90 -27.60 19.51
N ALA A 330 20.35 -28.57 20.31
CA ALA A 330 20.05 -29.99 20.08
C ALA A 330 18.55 -30.31 20.15
N ASN A 331 17.78 -29.58 20.98
CA ASN A 331 16.33 -29.70 21.10
C ASN A 331 15.73 -28.30 21.00
N PRO A 332 15.59 -27.74 19.80
CA PRO A 332 15.10 -26.38 19.64
C PRO A 332 13.63 -26.28 20.08
N PRO A 333 13.24 -25.21 20.78
CA PRO A 333 11.86 -25.01 21.23
C PRO A 333 10.88 -24.69 20.06
N PHE A 334 11.40 -24.30 18.94
CA PHE A 334 10.67 -23.99 17.69
C PHE A 334 11.58 -24.26 16.46
N ILE A 335 10.97 -24.50 15.32
CA ILE A 335 11.66 -24.67 14.04
C ILE A 335 12.11 -23.33 13.47
N PHE A 336 11.28 -22.30 13.65
CA PHE A 336 11.50 -20.94 13.18
C PHE A 336 10.83 -19.94 14.13
N ALA A 337 11.45 -18.81 14.34
CA ALA A 337 10.83 -17.66 15.00
C ALA A 337 11.43 -16.36 14.43
N GLN A 338 10.59 -15.34 14.29
CA GLN A 338 10.97 -14.04 13.76
C GLN A 338 10.20 -12.95 14.50
N VAL A 339 10.84 -11.81 14.70
CA VAL A 339 10.26 -10.55 15.18
C VAL A 339 10.35 -9.52 14.07
N SER A 340 9.28 -8.79 13.84
CA SER A 340 9.24 -7.63 12.91
C SER A 340 8.29 -6.57 13.46
N ASP A 341 8.64 -5.30 13.27
CA ASP A 341 7.73 -4.16 13.41
C ASP A 341 7.09 -3.89 12.05
N GLN A 342 5.78 -3.68 12.02
CA GLN A 342 5.01 -3.37 10.80
C GLN A 342 4.14 -2.16 11.09
N GLU A 343 4.27 -1.13 10.27
CA GLU A 343 3.54 0.12 10.37
C GLU A 343 2.77 0.41 9.06
#